data_45bb48789f2041374077b6dc6dad4215
#
_entry.id   45bb48789f2041374077b6dc6dad4215
#
_cell.length_a   1.000
_cell.length_b   1.000
_cell.length_c   1.000
_cell.angle_alpha   90.00
_cell.angle_beta   90.00
_cell.angle_gamma   90.00
#
_symmetry.space_group_name_H-M   'P 1'
#
loop_
_entity.id
_entity.type
_entity.pdbx_description
1 polymer ?
#
loop_
_entity_poly.entity_id
_entity_poly.type
_entity_poly.pdbx_seq_one_letter_code
_entity_poly.pdbx_strand_id
1 'polypeptide(L)'
;MQASNGEMTFGILLSIGMLLTVMSPEQFASERQLLLFGIDKNPSLVQQQIQLLNSESKGVQERSLTITIIKGGDSRIKKYSINPGQFTVLLIGKDNSEKYRTNDLLPPDQLFGIIDAMPMRKAEMESGNK
;
A
#
# COMPACT_ATOMS: atom_id res chain seq x y z
N MET A 1 -9.74 -48.64 -2.84
CA MET A 1 -9.42 -48.07 -2.76
C MET A 1 -8.68 -47.42 -2.91
N GLN A 2 -8.45 -47.46 -2.85
CA GLN A 2 -7.76 -46.92 -2.81
C GLN A 2 -7.37 -46.03 -3.37
N ALA A 3 -7.75 -46.03 -3.92
CA ALA A 3 -7.39 -45.07 -4.60
C ALA A 3 -7.03 -44.06 -3.96
N SER A 4 -7.60 -43.95 -3.19
CA SER A 4 -7.32 -42.96 -2.41
C SER A 4 -6.05 -42.54 -2.44
N ASN A 5 -5.35 -43.31 -2.59
CA ASN A 5 -4.09 -43.03 -2.48
C ASN A 5 -3.63 -41.97 -3.28
N GLY A 6 -4.03 -41.84 -4.38
CA GLY A 6 -3.45 -40.91 -5.23
C GLY A 6 -3.46 -39.55 -4.70
N GLU A 7 -4.45 -39.27 -4.00
CA GLU A 7 -4.57 -37.95 -3.62
C GLU A 7 -3.48 -37.50 -2.80
N MET A 8 -2.95 -38.28 -2.06
CA MET A 8 -1.96 -37.83 -1.21
C MET A 8 -0.82 -37.31 -1.91
N THR A 9 -0.46 -37.92 -2.96
CA THR A 9 0.77 -37.51 -3.58
C THR A 9 0.64 -36.15 -4.13
N PHE A 10 -0.53 -35.72 -4.45
CA PHE A 10 -0.65 -34.43 -4.96
C PHE A 10 -0.20 -33.43 -3.99
N GLY A 11 -0.55 -33.58 -2.81
CA GLY A 11 -0.20 -32.61 -1.82
C GLY A 11 1.28 -32.40 -1.74
N ILE A 12 1.99 -33.41 -1.97
CA ILE A 12 3.40 -33.31 -1.87
C ILE A 12 3.97 -32.45 -2.94
N LEU A 13 3.47 -32.61 -4.12
CA LEU A 13 3.97 -31.81 -5.21
C LEU A 13 3.73 -30.36 -4.95
N LEU A 14 2.64 -30.08 -4.31
CA LEU A 14 2.36 -28.72 -4.03
C LEU A 14 3.38 -28.12 -3.12
N SER A 15 3.85 -28.91 -2.20
CA SER A 15 4.78 -28.34 -1.27
C SER A 15 6.04 -27.91 -1.98
N ILE A 16 6.39 -28.52 -3.05
CA ILE A 16 7.55 -28.11 -3.75
C ILE A 16 7.31 -26.77 -4.37
N GLY A 17 6.15 -26.57 -4.89
CA GLY A 17 5.86 -25.28 -5.44
C GLY A 17 5.98 -24.19 -4.41
N MET A 18 5.73 -24.52 -3.18
CA MET A 18 5.82 -23.50 -2.18
C MET A 18 7.20 -23.00 -1.99
N LEU A 19 8.17 -23.78 -2.27
CA LEU A 19 9.52 -23.32 -2.11
C LEU A 19 9.78 -22.14 -2.99
N LEU A 20 9.17 -22.15 -4.15
CA LEU A 20 9.37 -21.04 -5.03
C LEU A 20 8.75 -19.79 -4.49
N THR A 21 7.79 -19.97 -3.65
CA THR A 21 7.13 -18.80 -3.11
C THR A 21 7.93 -18.19 -2.01
N VAL A 22 9.08 -18.68 -1.76
CA VAL A 22 9.95 -18.02 -0.82
C VAL A 22 10.15 -16.59 -1.28
N MET A 23 10.12 -16.40 -2.57
CA MET A 23 10.20 -15.07 -3.11
C MET A 23 8.83 -14.46 -3.06
N SER A 24 8.22 -14.59 -1.99
CA SER A 24 6.85 -14.27 -1.82
C SER A 24 6.51 -12.89 -2.29
N PRO A 25 5.42 -12.74 -3.00
CA PRO A 25 4.96 -11.41 -3.41
C PRO A 25 4.62 -10.54 -2.22
N GLU A 26 4.57 -11.11 -1.04
CA GLU A 26 4.31 -10.31 0.12
C GLU A 26 5.41 -9.31 0.42
N GLN A 27 6.61 -9.55 -0.08
CA GLN A 27 7.70 -8.62 0.13
C GLN A 27 7.55 -7.38 -0.74
N PHE A 28 6.85 -7.52 -1.86
CA PHE A 28 6.64 -6.39 -2.76
C PHE A 28 5.18 -6.34 -3.12
N ALA A 29 4.56 -5.22 -2.88
CA ALA A 29 3.17 -5.03 -3.24
C ALA A 29 3.08 -4.53 -4.68
N SER A 30 1.95 -4.78 -5.33
CA SER A 30 1.71 -4.27 -6.67
C SER A 30 1.41 -2.78 -6.64
N GLU A 31 1.04 -2.26 -5.48
CA GLU A 31 0.66 -0.86 -5.36
C GLU A 31 1.24 -0.24 -4.11
N ARG A 32 1.49 1.06 -4.19
CA ARG A 32 1.81 1.86 -3.03
C ARG A 32 0.51 2.19 -2.31
N GLN A 33 0.60 2.43 -1.02
CA GLN A 33 -0.60 2.72 -0.24
C GLN A 33 -0.47 4.06 0.46
N LEU A 34 -1.53 4.84 0.40
CA LEU A 34 -1.64 6.04 1.19
C LEU A 34 -2.73 5.80 2.22
N LEU A 35 -2.35 5.72 3.48
CA LEU A 35 -3.28 5.42 4.57
C LEU A 35 -3.65 6.71 5.26
N LEU A 36 -4.96 6.95 5.40
CA LEU A 36 -5.47 8.15 6.06
C LEU A 36 -6.09 7.76 7.38
N PHE A 37 -5.52 8.28 8.47
CA PHE A 37 -5.98 7.99 9.83
C PHE A 37 -6.66 9.21 10.43
N GLY A 38 -7.53 8.97 11.38
CA GLY A 38 -8.16 10.06 12.13
C GLY A 38 -9.54 10.44 11.66
N ILE A 39 -10.21 9.57 10.90
CA ILE A 39 -11.54 9.88 10.36
C ILE A 39 -12.54 10.15 11.47
N ASP A 40 -12.39 9.50 12.62
CA ASP A 40 -13.36 9.61 13.70
C ASP A 40 -13.32 10.97 14.38
N LYS A 41 -12.14 11.55 14.52
CA LYS A 41 -11.97 12.84 15.19
C LYS A 41 -11.79 13.99 14.22
N ASN A 42 -11.31 13.71 13.02
CA ASN A 42 -10.99 14.74 12.05
C ASN A 42 -11.55 14.41 10.66
N PRO A 43 -12.87 14.17 10.56
CA PRO A 43 -13.44 13.76 9.28
C PRO A 43 -13.26 14.80 8.18
N SER A 44 -13.26 16.07 8.54
CA SER A 44 -13.11 17.13 7.57
C SER A 44 -11.74 17.11 6.91
N LEU A 45 -10.70 16.86 7.68
CA LEU A 45 -9.35 16.79 7.12
C LEU A 45 -9.19 15.58 6.22
N VAL A 46 -9.77 14.45 6.61
CA VAL A 46 -9.72 13.25 5.77
C VAL A 46 -10.42 13.53 4.45
N GLN A 47 -11.58 14.17 4.47
CA GLN A 47 -12.30 14.49 3.25
C GLN A 47 -11.54 15.47 2.38
N GLN A 48 -10.93 16.48 2.97
CA GLN A 48 -10.14 17.44 2.22
C GLN A 48 -8.97 16.74 1.53
N GLN A 49 -8.32 15.81 2.25
CA GLN A 49 -7.22 15.07 1.67
C GLN A 49 -7.67 14.26 0.46
N ILE A 50 -8.83 13.61 0.57
CA ILE A 50 -9.37 12.83 -0.52
C ILE A 50 -9.71 13.72 -1.71
N GLN A 51 -10.29 14.89 -1.47
CA GLN A 51 -10.63 15.80 -2.54
C GLN A 51 -9.39 16.29 -3.28
N LEU A 52 -8.35 16.62 -2.54
CA LEU A 52 -7.10 17.04 -3.16
C LEU A 52 -6.57 15.96 -4.09
N LEU A 53 -6.61 14.70 -3.66
CA LEU A 53 -6.09 13.61 -4.46
C LEU A 53 -7.00 13.27 -5.64
N ASN A 54 -8.31 13.39 -5.45
CA ASN A 54 -9.25 13.13 -6.53
C ASN A 54 -9.10 14.11 -7.68
N SER A 55 -8.68 15.33 -7.39
CA SER A 55 -8.46 16.31 -8.43
C SER A 55 -7.26 15.92 -9.32
N GLU A 56 -6.43 15.00 -8.86
CA GLU A 56 -5.26 14.54 -9.59
C GLU A 56 -5.29 13.02 -9.74
N SER A 57 -6.47 12.47 -9.99
CA SER A 57 -6.65 11.02 -10.01
C SER A 57 -5.77 10.31 -11.03
N LYS A 58 -5.50 10.96 -12.16
CA LYS A 58 -4.63 10.36 -13.16
C LYS A 58 -3.22 10.18 -12.61
N GLY A 59 -2.71 11.19 -11.93
CA GLY A 59 -1.38 11.09 -11.32
C GLY A 59 -1.32 10.03 -10.25
N VAL A 60 -2.41 9.86 -9.49
CA VAL A 60 -2.51 8.81 -8.48
C VAL A 60 -2.43 7.44 -9.15
N GLN A 61 -3.18 7.25 -10.23
CA GLN A 61 -3.17 5.98 -10.95
C GLN A 61 -1.82 5.68 -11.59
N GLU A 62 -1.19 6.68 -12.18
CA GLU A 62 0.10 6.49 -12.82
C GLU A 62 1.15 5.99 -11.85
N ARG A 63 0.99 6.31 -10.58
CA ARG A 63 1.95 5.92 -9.54
C ARG A 63 1.53 4.68 -8.79
N SER A 64 0.53 3.97 -9.28
CA SER A 64 0.02 2.74 -8.64
C SER A 64 -0.25 2.98 -7.15
N LEU A 65 -0.99 4.03 -6.85
CA LEU A 65 -1.24 4.44 -5.47
C LEU A 65 -2.69 4.17 -5.10
N THR A 66 -2.89 3.41 -4.02
CA THR A 66 -4.22 3.13 -3.47
C THR A 66 -4.40 3.95 -2.21
N ILE A 67 -5.53 4.64 -2.10
CA ILE A 67 -5.84 5.47 -0.95
C ILE A 67 -6.85 4.74 -0.08
N THR A 68 -6.54 4.57 1.21
CA THR A 68 -7.38 3.83 2.13
C THR A 68 -7.63 4.64 3.39
N ILE A 69 -8.90 4.75 3.78
CA ILE A 69 -9.26 5.39 5.05
C ILE A 69 -9.21 4.32 6.12
N ILE A 70 -8.46 4.58 7.18
CA ILE A 70 -8.30 3.65 8.28
C ILE A 70 -9.22 4.06 9.42
N LYS A 71 -10.14 3.19 9.78
CA LYS A 71 -11.11 3.48 10.83
C LYS A 71 -10.58 3.05 12.18
N GLY A 72 -11.18 3.57 13.25
CA GLY A 72 -10.79 3.20 14.59
C GLY A 72 -10.90 1.69 14.80
N GLY A 73 -9.99 1.13 15.55
CA GLY A 73 -9.94 -0.31 15.78
C GLY A 73 -9.13 -1.10 14.77
N ASP A 74 -8.71 -0.47 13.70
CA ASP A 74 -7.90 -1.16 12.68
C ASP A 74 -6.51 -1.45 13.25
N SER A 75 -5.98 -2.63 13.01
CA SER A 75 -4.70 -3.07 13.55
C SER A 75 -3.53 -2.21 13.08
N ARG A 76 -3.69 -1.53 11.96
CA ARG A 76 -2.62 -0.67 11.42
C ARG A 76 -2.37 0.55 12.28
N ILE A 77 -3.35 0.96 13.08
CA ILE A 77 -3.15 2.06 14.02
C ILE A 77 -2.02 1.70 14.98
N LYS A 78 -2.05 0.48 15.51
CA LYS A 78 -1.03 0.02 16.41
C LYS A 78 0.26 -0.30 15.68
N LYS A 79 0.12 -0.95 14.54
CA LYS A 79 1.28 -1.36 13.74
C LYS A 79 2.18 -0.18 13.41
N TYR A 80 1.60 0.96 13.08
CA TYR A 80 2.38 2.13 12.69
C TYR A 80 2.49 3.18 13.80
N SER A 81 2.07 2.85 15.00
CA SER A 81 2.13 3.73 16.17
C SER A 81 1.45 5.07 15.88
N ILE A 82 0.23 5.00 15.40
CA ILE A 82 -0.55 6.18 15.05
C ILE A 82 -1.29 6.69 16.30
N ASN A 83 -1.31 8.00 16.48
CA ASN A 83 -2.14 8.61 17.52
C ASN A 83 -3.58 8.63 17.01
N PRO A 84 -4.51 7.87 17.63
CA PRO A 84 -5.86 7.74 17.09
C PRO A 84 -6.66 9.04 17.11
N GLY A 85 -6.25 10.01 17.91
CA GLY A 85 -6.96 11.29 17.96
C GLY A 85 -6.47 12.31 16.96
N GLN A 86 -5.50 11.94 16.12
CA GLN A 86 -4.83 12.88 15.26
C GLN A 86 -4.93 12.47 13.80
N PHE A 87 -5.17 13.45 12.92
CA PHE A 87 -5.14 13.19 11.49
C PHE A 87 -3.71 12.83 11.09
N THR A 88 -3.54 11.75 10.34
CA THR A 88 -2.22 11.31 9.89
C THR A 88 -2.32 10.77 8.48
N VAL A 89 -1.39 11.16 7.63
CA VAL A 89 -1.24 10.62 6.29
C VAL A 89 0.05 9.80 6.28
N LEU A 90 -0.05 8.55 5.88
CA LEU A 90 1.08 7.63 5.89
C LEU A 90 1.27 7.01 4.53
N LEU A 91 2.45 7.16 3.94
CA LEU A 91 2.75 6.60 2.63
C LEU A 91 3.60 5.34 2.80
N ILE A 92 3.10 4.23 2.23
CA ILE A 92 3.77 2.94 2.26
C ILE A 92 4.22 2.63 0.83
N GLY A 93 5.47 2.27 0.66
CA GLY A 93 6.00 1.95 -0.67
C GLY A 93 5.66 0.54 -1.11
N LYS A 94 6.07 0.20 -2.33
CA LYS A 94 5.84 -1.15 -2.86
C LYS A 94 6.64 -2.21 -2.11
N ASP A 95 7.67 -1.79 -1.38
CA ASP A 95 8.45 -2.69 -0.54
C ASP A 95 7.82 -2.86 0.84
N ASN A 96 6.60 -2.35 1.02
CA ASN A 96 5.83 -2.44 2.26
C ASN A 96 6.44 -1.68 3.44
N SER A 97 7.35 -0.77 3.17
CA SER A 97 7.92 0.05 4.23
C SER A 97 7.34 1.46 4.22
N GLU A 98 7.35 2.09 5.38
CA GLU A 98 6.89 3.47 5.51
C GLU A 98 7.86 4.40 4.81
N LYS A 99 7.35 5.27 3.96
CA LYS A 99 8.18 6.22 3.21
C LYS A 99 8.01 7.65 3.66
N TYR A 100 6.85 8.01 4.15
CA TYR A 100 6.58 9.38 4.56
C TYR A 100 5.38 9.42 5.49
N ARG A 101 5.40 10.35 6.43
CA ARG A 101 4.32 10.50 7.41
C ARG A 101 4.15 11.98 7.70
N THR A 102 2.90 12.44 7.76
CA THR A 102 2.63 13.82 8.15
C THR A 102 1.28 13.89 8.86
N ASN A 103 1.11 14.89 9.70
CA ASN A 103 -0.17 15.17 10.33
C ASN A 103 -0.89 16.32 9.63
N ASP A 104 -0.33 16.83 8.58
CA ASP A 104 -0.94 17.90 7.79
C ASP A 104 -1.45 17.37 6.48
N LEU A 105 -2.29 18.15 5.82
CA LEU A 105 -2.73 17.80 4.48
C LEU A 105 -1.51 17.69 3.57
N LEU A 106 -1.54 16.69 2.70
CA LEU A 106 -0.44 16.43 1.80
C LEU A 106 -0.89 16.76 0.38
N PRO A 107 -0.42 17.87 -0.19
CA PRO A 107 -0.82 18.24 -1.54
C PRO A 107 -0.32 17.23 -2.57
N PRO A 108 -1.06 17.03 -3.65
CA PRO A 108 -0.67 16.05 -4.67
C PRO A 108 0.73 16.25 -5.22
N ASP A 109 1.12 17.49 -5.51
CA ASP A 109 2.45 17.73 -6.07
C ASP A 109 3.56 17.32 -5.11
N GLN A 110 3.37 17.56 -3.82
CA GLN A 110 4.35 17.15 -2.82
C GLN A 110 4.40 15.62 -2.73
N LEU A 111 3.24 14.98 -2.69
CA LEU A 111 3.16 13.52 -2.65
C LEU A 111 3.81 12.90 -3.88
N PHE A 112 3.50 13.43 -5.05
CA PHE A 112 4.05 12.91 -6.29
C PHE A 112 5.58 13.09 -6.35
N GLY A 113 6.07 14.19 -5.82
CA GLY A 113 7.51 14.41 -5.76
C GLY A 113 8.21 13.37 -4.88
N ILE A 114 7.58 13.02 -3.77
CA ILE A 114 8.14 12.01 -2.87
C ILE A 114 8.18 10.65 -3.60
N ILE A 115 7.07 10.28 -4.24
CA ILE A 115 6.99 9.00 -4.93
C ILE A 115 7.97 8.94 -6.11
N ASP A 116 8.04 10.01 -6.90
CA ASP A 116 8.86 10.02 -8.10
C ASP A 116 10.36 9.94 -7.80
N ALA A 117 10.73 10.25 -6.57
CA ALA A 117 12.12 10.12 -6.14
C ALA A 117 12.47 8.70 -5.71
N MET A 118 11.49 7.81 -5.61
CA MET A 118 11.74 6.42 -5.18
C MET A 118 12.38 5.61 -6.30
N PRO A 119 13.35 4.73 -5.97
CA PRO A 119 14.01 3.95 -7.01
C PRO A 119 13.07 3.09 -7.86
N MET A 120 12.08 2.45 -7.24
CA MET A 120 11.14 1.62 -7.99
C MET A 120 10.30 2.47 -8.93
N ARG A 121 9.94 3.67 -8.49
CA ARG A 121 9.16 4.56 -9.35
C ARG A 121 9.99 5.06 -10.52
N LYS A 122 11.27 5.33 -10.29
CA LYS A 122 12.15 5.76 -11.37
C LYS A 122 12.26 4.68 -12.41
N ALA A 123 12.38 3.43 -11.98
CA ALA A 123 12.43 2.30 -12.90
C ALA A 123 11.14 2.18 -13.70
N GLU A 124 10.00 2.41 -13.05
CA GLU A 124 8.71 2.38 -13.74
C GLU A 124 8.63 3.44 -14.82
N MET A 125 9.10 4.64 -14.52
CA MET A 125 9.07 5.73 -15.49
C MET A 125 9.99 5.45 -16.67
N GLU A 126 11.14 4.86 -16.42
CA GLU A 126 12.06 4.51 -17.49
C GLU A 126 11.47 3.44 -18.40
N SER A 127 10.82 2.43 -17.80
CA SER A 127 10.17 1.40 -18.60
C SER A 127 9.05 1.95 -19.45
N GLY A 128 8.31 2.90 -18.91
CA GLY A 128 7.19 3.48 -19.61
C GLY A 128 7.61 4.33 -20.80
N ASN A 129 8.85 4.76 -20.83
CA ASN A 129 9.34 5.60 -21.91
C ASN A 129 9.90 4.80 -23.09
N LYS A 130 9.84 3.50 -23.00
CA LYS A 130 10.29 2.63 -24.09
C LYS A 130 9.11 2.09 -24.91
#